data_b84d8e30154b607c282b62381080c207
#
_entry.id   b84d8e30154b607c282b62381080c207
#
_cell.length_a   1.000
_cell.length_b   1.000
_cell.length_c   1.000
_cell.angle_alpha   90.00
_cell.angle_beta   90.00
_cell.angle_gamma   90.00
#
_symmetry.space_group_name_H-M   'P 1'
#
loop_
_entity.id
_entity.type
_entity.pdbx_description
1 polymer ?
#
loop_
_entity_poly.entity_id
_entity_poly.type
_entity_poly.pdbx_seq_one_letter_code
_entity_poly.pdbx_strand_id
1 'polypeptide(L)'
;MTAFNSKNTILALDFDGVIVDSIKECLVSGYNAYANFNDKTNIERFDQLDSDWANEARRMRNYIRNGEDYVFIAHALANGSAIKGQDDFDAFLAQNDKLRDTFFDHMVNQRISFSDAKPDLWAALNPLYKGMKTFLHNYTDKENLYIITTKKLLFVHKILAANDIHLIEKNIFDTAGGKSKRQIIEE
;
A
#
# COMPACT_ATOMS: atom_id res chain seq x y z
N MET A 1 18.19 26.47 6.73
CA MET A 1 16.96 25.70 7.01
C MET A 1 16.21 26.46 8.08
N THR A 2 15.10 27.06 7.73
CA THR A 2 14.19 27.71 8.70
C THR A 2 13.62 26.62 9.59
N ALA A 3 13.88 26.70 10.90
CA ALA A 3 13.27 25.81 11.88
C ALA A 3 11.75 25.94 11.78
N PHE A 4 11.07 24.83 11.48
CA PHE A 4 9.61 24.77 11.61
C PHE A 4 9.23 25.15 13.03
N ASN A 5 8.44 26.19 13.19
CA ASN A 5 7.93 26.58 14.52
C ASN A 5 6.78 25.60 14.89
N SER A 6 7.12 24.52 15.58
CA SER A 6 6.24 23.39 15.86
C SER A 6 5.02 23.71 16.73
N LYS A 7 5.02 24.80 17.47
CA LYS A 7 3.98 25.10 18.46
C LYS A 7 2.56 25.29 17.93
N ASN A 8 2.39 25.51 16.61
CA ASN A 8 1.09 25.67 15.97
C ASN A 8 1.00 24.97 14.60
N THR A 9 1.85 23.99 14.34
CA THR A 9 1.88 23.32 13.02
C THR A 9 1.61 21.84 13.20
N ILE A 10 0.57 21.35 12.57
CA ILE A 10 0.30 19.90 12.44
C ILE A 10 1.06 19.38 11.23
N LEU A 11 1.78 18.28 11.40
CA LEU A 11 2.40 17.55 10.31
C LEU A 11 1.61 16.26 10.04
N ALA A 12 0.86 16.24 8.96
CA ALA A 12 0.14 15.07 8.50
C ALA A 12 0.89 14.42 7.32
N LEU A 13 1.29 13.18 7.47
CA LEU A 13 2.01 12.39 6.45
C LEU A 13 1.09 11.30 5.88
N ASP A 14 1.18 11.09 4.57
CA ASP A 14 0.71 9.84 3.99
C ASP A 14 1.70 8.71 4.30
N PHE A 15 1.26 7.46 4.19
CA PHE A 15 2.09 6.31 4.50
C PHE A 15 2.77 5.73 3.25
N ASP A 16 1.97 5.23 2.31
CA ASP A 16 2.49 4.64 1.07
C ASP A 16 2.99 5.74 0.11
N GLY A 17 4.22 5.64 -0.34
CA GLY A 17 4.84 6.62 -1.22
C GLY A 17 5.43 7.85 -0.52
N VAL A 18 5.27 7.98 0.82
CA VAL A 18 5.84 9.05 1.64
C VAL A 18 6.75 8.49 2.73
N ILE A 19 6.23 7.62 3.59
CA ILE A 19 7.01 6.95 4.64
C ILE A 19 7.64 5.66 4.11
N VAL A 20 6.88 4.89 3.32
CA VAL A 20 7.21 3.54 2.86
C VAL A 20 7.18 3.45 1.34
N ASP A 21 8.19 2.82 0.74
CA ASP A 21 8.13 2.34 -0.64
C ASP A 21 7.47 0.96 -0.68
N SER A 22 6.16 0.95 -0.72
CA SER A 22 5.35 -0.28 -0.72
C SER A 22 5.12 -0.90 -2.09
N ILE A 23 5.74 -0.38 -3.16
CA ILE A 23 5.44 -0.86 -4.53
C ILE A 23 5.73 -2.36 -4.69
N LYS A 24 6.84 -2.85 -4.12
CA LYS A 24 7.20 -4.26 -4.22
C LYS A 24 6.20 -5.16 -3.50
N GLU A 25 5.78 -4.75 -2.31
CA GLU A 25 4.76 -5.47 -1.55
C GLU A 25 3.44 -5.51 -2.31
N CYS A 26 2.97 -4.36 -2.79
CA CYS A 26 1.71 -4.28 -3.52
C CYS A 26 1.69 -5.16 -4.76
N LEU A 27 2.80 -5.20 -5.52
CA LEU A 27 2.90 -6.02 -6.73
C LEU A 27 2.96 -7.52 -6.40
N VAL A 28 3.74 -7.92 -5.38
CA VAL A 28 3.80 -9.32 -4.92
C VAL A 28 2.44 -9.76 -4.36
N SER A 29 1.81 -8.93 -3.52
CA SER A 29 0.50 -9.26 -2.94
C SER A 29 -0.61 -9.31 -4.00
N GLY A 30 -0.62 -8.38 -4.97
CA GLY A 30 -1.58 -8.40 -6.08
C GLY A 30 -1.41 -9.61 -6.98
N TYR A 31 -0.15 -9.97 -7.32
CA TYR A 31 0.16 -11.19 -8.07
C TYR A 31 -0.33 -12.44 -7.33
N ASN A 32 0.00 -12.57 -6.05
CA ASN A 32 -0.37 -13.73 -5.22
C ASN A 32 -1.89 -13.81 -4.99
N ALA A 33 -2.55 -12.68 -4.77
CA ALA A 33 -4.01 -12.63 -4.63
C ALA A 33 -4.70 -13.16 -5.90
N TYR A 34 -4.20 -12.77 -7.07
CA TYR A 34 -4.67 -13.30 -8.36
C TYR A 34 -4.29 -14.76 -8.57
N ALA A 35 -3.09 -15.18 -8.13
CA ALA A 35 -2.64 -16.57 -8.18
C ALA A 35 -3.56 -17.46 -7.32
N ASN A 36 -3.89 -17.04 -6.09
CA ASN A 36 -4.81 -17.73 -5.19
C ASN A 36 -6.23 -17.84 -5.77
N PHE A 37 -6.72 -16.80 -6.44
CA PHE A 37 -8.00 -16.83 -7.14
C PHE A 37 -8.03 -17.89 -8.27
N ASN A 38 -6.87 -18.26 -8.83
CA ASN A 38 -6.72 -19.24 -9.90
C ASN A 38 -6.03 -20.56 -9.46
N ASP A 39 -5.96 -20.84 -8.15
CA ASP A 39 -5.31 -22.03 -7.58
C ASP A 39 -3.84 -22.21 -8.04
N LYS A 40 -3.10 -21.11 -8.18
CA LYS A 40 -1.69 -21.09 -8.58
C LYS A 40 -0.77 -20.85 -7.39
N THR A 41 0.51 -21.17 -7.57
CA THR A 41 1.54 -21.02 -6.55
C THR A 41 1.90 -19.56 -6.30
N ASN A 42 2.04 -19.20 -5.02
CA ASN A 42 2.47 -17.90 -4.56
C ASN A 42 3.99 -17.72 -4.65
N ILE A 43 4.41 -16.47 -4.75
CA ILE A 43 5.82 -16.04 -4.63
C ILE A 43 6.03 -15.28 -3.32
N GLU A 44 7.28 -15.17 -2.87
CA GLU A 44 7.63 -14.52 -1.60
C GLU A 44 8.51 -13.29 -1.77
N ARG A 45 9.18 -13.18 -2.91
CA ARG A 45 10.11 -12.09 -3.21
C ARG A 45 9.77 -11.45 -4.54
N PHE A 46 10.08 -10.17 -4.62
CA PHE A 46 9.83 -9.38 -5.83
C PHE A 46 10.64 -9.86 -7.04
N ASP A 47 11.84 -10.41 -6.83
CA ASP A 47 12.71 -10.92 -7.88
C ASP A 47 12.25 -12.26 -8.50
N GLN A 48 11.19 -12.86 -7.96
CA GLN A 48 10.52 -14.04 -8.52
C GLN A 48 9.44 -13.67 -9.57
N LEU A 49 9.07 -12.38 -9.65
CA LEU A 49 8.22 -11.88 -10.73
C LEU A 49 9.00 -11.86 -12.05
N ASP A 50 8.32 -12.23 -13.12
CA ASP A 50 8.84 -11.97 -14.46
C ASP A 50 9.11 -10.47 -14.67
N SER A 51 10.24 -10.13 -15.30
CA SER A 51 10.69 -8.75 -15.46
C SER A 51 9.73 -7.90 -16.28
N ASP A 52 9.18 -8.45 -17.35
CA ASP A 52 8.27 -7.73 -18.25
C ASP A 52 6.93 -7.51 -17.56
N TRP A 53 6.44 -8.55 -16.85
CA TRP A 53 5.26 -8.44 -16.00
C TRP A 53 5.43 -7.34 -14.94
N ALA A 54 6.57 -7.36 -14.22
CA ALA A 54 6.84 -6.39 -13.16
C ALA A 54 6.94 -4.95 -13.68
N ASN A 55 7.56 -4.75 -14.84
CA ASN A 55 7.67 -3.43 -15.48
C ASN A 55 6.30 -2.90 -15.90
N GLU A 56 5.50 -3.75 -16.53
CA GLU A 56 4.16 -3.36 -16.99
C GLU A 56 3.21 -3.10 -15.83
N ALA A 57 3.23 -3.95 -14.78
CA ALA A 57 2.47 -3.72 -13.57
C ALA A 57 2.87 -2.41 -12.86
N ARG A 58 4.17 -2.07 -12.82
CA ARG A 58 4.65 -0.78 -12.30
C ARG A 58 4.12 0.41 -13.10
N ARG A 59 4.07 0.29 -14.41
CA ARG A 59 3.50 1.33 -15.28
C ARG A 59 2.03 1.55 -14.98
N MET A 60 1.26 0.46 -14.85
CA MET A 60 -0.17 0.49 -14.58
C MET A 60 -0.50 0.98 -13.16
N ARG A 61 0.44 0.89 -12.22
CA ARG A 61 0.27 1.42 -10.84
C ARG A 61 -0.21 2.87 -10.81
N ASN A 62 0.15 3.67 -11.81
CA ASN A 62 -0.25 5.08 -11.85
C ASN A 62 -1.78 5.27 -12.02
N TYR A 63 -2.51 4.22 -12.38
CA TYR A 63 -3.95 4.26 -12.66
C TYR A 63 -4.79 3.77 -11.47
N ILE A 64 -4.18 3.13 -10.46
CA ILE A 64 -4.89 2.55 -9.33
C ILE A 64 -5.43 3.60 -8.35
N ARG A 65 -6.51 3.25 -7.64
CA ARG A 65 -7.09 4.03 -6.55
C ARG A 65 -7.17 3.26 -5.24
N ASN A 66 -7.34 1.94 -5.32
CA ASN A 66 -7.55 1.06 -4.18
C ASN A 66 -6.58 -0.13 -4.18
N GLY A 67 -6.50 -0.84 -3.06
CA GLY A 67 -5.59 -1.99 -2.90
C GLY A 67 -5.91 -3.16 -3.84
N GLU A 68 -7.19 -3.45 -4.05
CA GLU A 68 -7.64 -4.52 -4.96
C GLU A 68 -7.32 -4.24 -6.43
N ASP A 69 -7.08 -2.98 -6.82
CA ASP A 69 -6.70 -2.64 -8.17
C ASP A 69 -5.38 -3.30 -8.60
N TYR A 70 -4.51 -3.68 -7.66
CA TYR A 70 -3.32 -4.49 -7.97
C TYR A 70 -3.68 -5.92 -8.43
N VAL A 71 -4.80 -6.47 -7.94
CA VAL A 71 -5.30 -7.77 -8.42
C VAL A 71 -5.90 -7.62 -9.82
N PHE A 72 -6.58 -6.50 -10.08
CA PHE A 72 -7.05 -6.17 -11.43
C PHE A 72 -5.90 -5.95 -12.42
N ILE A 73 -4.77 -5.38 -12.00
CA ILE A 73 -3.56 -5.32 -12.84
C ILE A 73 -3.10 -6.74 -13.20
N ALA A 74 -3.00 -7.63 -12.21
CA ALA A 74 -2.60 -9.02 -12.47
C ALA A 74 -3.60 -9.72 -13.40
N HIS A 75 -4.90 -9.47 -13.23
CA HIS A 75 -5.95 -9.98 -14.11
C HIS A 75 -5.82 -9.45 -15.54
N ALA A 76 -5.58 -8.14 -15.71
CA ALA A 76 -5.40 -7.52 -17.03
C ALA A 76 -4.19 -8.11 -17.76
N LEU A 77 -3.06 -8.24 -17.08
CA LEU A 77 -1.82 -8.79 -17.65
C LEU A 77 -1.99 -10.27 -18.03
N ALA A 78 -2.64 -11.06 -17.21
CA ALA A 78 -2.89 -12.48 -17.49
C ALA A 78 -3.80 -12.69 -18.72
N ASN A 79 -4.69 -11.74 -19.00
CA ASN A 79 -5.60 -11.79 -20.16
C ASN A 79 -5.07 -11.03 -21.38
N GLY A 80 -3.86 -10.49 -21.35
CA GLY A 80 -3.28 -9.73 -22.44
C GLY A 80 -4.04 -8.44 -22.77
N SER A 81 -4.71 -7.84 -21.76
CA SER A 81 -5.48 -6.61 -21.95
C SER A 81 -4.56 -5.42 -22.21
N ALA A 82 -4.81 -4.68 -23.29
CA ALA A 82 -4.01 -3.51 -23.66
C ALA A 82 -4.48 -2.27 -22.89
N ILE A 83 -3.85 -2.00 -21.74
CA ILE A 83 -4.11 -0.81 -20.91
C ILE A 83 -3.04 0.24 -21.19
N LYS A 84 -3.38 1.31 -21.88
CA LYS A 84 -2.44 2.38 -22.28
C LYS A 84 -2.55 3.64 -21.41
N GLY A 85 -3.68 3.84 -20.75
CA GLY A 85 -3.97 5.03 -19.97
C GLY A 85 -5.02 4.79 -18.88
N GLN A 86 -5.38 5.88 -18.18
CA GLN A 86 -6.38 5.84 -17.12
C GLN A 86 -7.75 5.39 -17.64
N ASP A 87 -8.19 5.93 -18.78
CA ASP A 87 -9.50 5.62 -19.36
C ASP A 87 -9.63 4.14 -19.72
N ASP A 88 -8.56 3.53 -20.27
CA ASP A 88 -8.54 2.09 -20.56
C ASP A 88 -8.65 1.27 -19.28
N PHE A 89 -7.94 1.67 -18.22
CA PHE A 89 -7.97 0.99 -16.93
C PHE A 89 -9.35 1.11 -16.27
N ASP A 90 -9.94 2.30 -16.28
CA ASP A 90 -11.28 2.55 -15.76
C ASP A 90 -12.35 1.73 -16.51
N ALA A 91 -12.25 1.66 -17.85
CA ALA A 91 -13.12 0.82 -18.65
C ALA A 91 -12.96 -0.68 -18.32
N PHE A 92 -11.69 -1.13 -18.12
CA PHE A 92 -11.40 -2.50 -17.72
C PHE A 92 -11.97 -2.83 -16.33
N LEU A 93 -11.83 -1.93 -15.36
CA LEU A 93 -12.43 -2.09 -14.03
C LEU A 93 -13.96 -2.19 -14.11
N ALA A 94 -14.60 -1.31 -14.90
CA ALA A 94 -16.06 -1.31 -15.07
C ALA A 94 -16.57 -2.61 -15.70
N GLN A 95 -15.87 -3.15 -16.69
CA GLN A 95 -16.21 -4.43 -17.33
C GLN A 95 -16.07 -5.64 -16.39
N ASN A 96 -15.20 -5.54 -15.39
CA ASN A 96 -14.88 -6.61 -14.45
C ASN A 96 -15.38 -6.31 -13.01
N ASP A 97 -16.25 -5.32 -12.82
CA ASP A 97 -16.68 -4.82 -11.52
C ASP A 97 -17.28 -5.90 -10.61
N LYS A 98 -17.91 -6.93 -11.18
CA LYS A 98 -18.41 -8.12 -10.46
C LYS A 98 -17.33 -8.88 -9.68
N LEU A 99 -16.04 -8.69 -10.00
CA LEU A 99 -14.91 -9.31 -9.31
C LEU A 99 -14.35 -8.45 -8.16
N ARG A 100 -14.83 -7.22 -7.98
CA ARG A 100 -14.26 -6.25 -7.06
C ARG A 100 -14.20 -6.75 -5.62
N ASP A 101 -15.34 -7.20 -5.09
CA ASP A 101 -15.39 -7.70 -3.70
C ASP A 101 -14.52 -8.96 -3.52
N THR A 102 -14.56 -9.87 -4.49
CA THR A 102 -13.70 -11.07 -4.48
C THR A 102 -12.22 -10.71 -4.51
N PHE A 103 -11.81 -9.77 -5.37
CA PHE A 103 -10.42 -9.34 -5.44
C PHE A 103 -9.97 -8.55 -4.22
N PHE A 104 -10.87 -7.74 -3.63
CA PHE A 104 -10.63 -7.09 -2.35
C PHE A 104 -10.34 -8.12 -1.25
N ASP A 105 -11.19 -9.15 -1.12
CA ASP A 105 -11.01 -10.20 -0.11
C ASP A 105 -9.72 -11.00 -0.34
N HIS A 106 -9.42 -11.39 -1.58
CA HIS A 106 -8.17 -12.06 -1.92
C HIS A 106 -6.95 -11.20 -1.59
N MET A 107 -6.97 -9.90 -1.89
CA MET A 107 -5.87 -8.98 -1.56
C MET A 107 -5.65 -8.84 -0.07
N VAL A 108 -6.73 -8.67 0.70
CA VAL A 108 -6.65 -8.54 2.17
C VAL A 108 -6.16 -9.83 2.80
N ASN A 109 -6.76 -10.97 2.43
CA ASN A 109 -6.39 -12.29 2.97
C ASN A 109 -4.96 -12.66 2.63
N GLN A 110 -4.49 -12.36 1.41
CA GLN A 110 -3.12 -12.57 0.99
C GLN A 110 -2.13 -11.78 1.86
N ARG A 111 -2.41 -10.50 2.11
CA ARG A 111 -1.57 -9.66 2.97
C ARG A 111 -1.54 -10.16 4.41
N ILE A 112 -2.68 -10.52 4.98
CA ILE A 112 -2.77 -11.08 6.34
C ILE A 112 -1.94 -12.36 6.41
N SER A 113 -2.23 -13.35 5.56
CA SER A 113 -1.56 -14.65 5.57
C SER A 113 -0.05 -14.51 5.40
N PHE A 114 0.41 -13.67 4.46
CA PHE A 114 1.84 -13.48 4.21
C PHE A 114 2.54 -12.76 5.36
N SER A 115 1.95 -11.68 5.87
CA SER A 115 2.54 -10.91 6.98
C SER A 115 2.53 -11.66 8.31
N ASP A 116 1.63 -12.64 8.51
CA ASP A 116 1.59 -13.48 9.70
C ASP A 116 2.55 -14.67 9.59
N ALA A 117 2.57 -15.33 8.44
CA ALA A 117 3.41 -16.51 8.24
C ALA A 117 4.91 -16.18 8.05
N LYS A 118 5.21 -15.03 7.44
CA LYS A 118 6.57 -14.59 7.07
C LYS A 118 6.78 -13.10 7.29
N PRO A 119 6.70 -12.63 8.54
CA PRO A 119 6.69 -11.19 8.86
C PRO A 119 7.94 -10.45 8.36
N ASP A 120 9.12 -11.05 8.48
CA ASP A 120 10.37 -10.41 8.05
C ASP A 120 10.46 -10.26 6.52
N LEU A 121 10.03 -11.29 5.77
CA LEU A 121 10.00 -11.24 4.31
C LEU A 121 8.96 -10.22 3.83
N TRP A 122 7.79 -10.19 4.45
CA TRP A 122 6.77 -9.22 4.11
C TRP A 122 7.20 -7.77 4.44
N ALA A 123 7.84 -7.56 5.61
CA ALA A 123 8.38 -6.26 5.99
C ALA A 123 9.49 -5.78 5.03
N ALA A 124 10.35 -6.69 4.57
CA ALA A 124 11.42 -6.36 3.60
C ALA A 124 10.89 -5.90 2.23
N LEU A 125 9.63 -6.22 1.88
CA LEU A 125 8.96 -5.70 0.69
C LEU A 125 8.43 -4.27 0.88
N ASN A 126 8.45 -3.75 2.12
CA ASN A 126 7.97 -2.42 2.52
C ASN A 126 9.11 -1.55 3.11
N PRO A 127 10.22 -1.31 2.40
CA PRO A 127 11.30 -0.51 2.94
C PRO A 127 10.86 0.93 3.19
N LEU A 128 11.36 1.53 4.27
CA LEU A 128 11.19 2.97 4.49
C LEU A 128 12.00 3.76 3.45
N TYR A 129 11.49 4.91 3.04
CA TYR A 129 12.30 5.84 2.26
C TYR A 129 13.53 6.30 3.04
N LYS A 130 14.62 6.56 2.29
CA LYS A 130 15.90 6.99 2.88
C LYS A 130 15.71 8.20 3.80
N GLY A 131 16.18 8.06 5.03
CA GLY A 131 16.12 9.11 6.06
C GLY A 131 14.80 9.14 6.85
N MET A 132 13.75 8.43 6.42
CA MET A 132 12.45 8.46 7.09
C MET A 132 12.50 7.87 8.51
N LYS A 133 13.24 6.78 8.73
CA LYS A 133 13.44 6.23 10.06
C LYS A 133 14.06 7.27 10.99
N THR A 134 15.16 7.90 10.58
CA THR A 134 15.84 8.94 11.36
C THR A 134 14.93 10.15 11.60
N PHE A 135 14.19 10.57 10.59
CA PHE A 135 13.23 11.66 10.72
C PHE A 135 12.17 11.35 11.77
N LEU A 136 11.49 10.21 11.68
CA LEU A 136 10.42 9.82 12.61
C LEU A 136 10.93 9.60 14.04
N HIS A 137 12.15 9.08 14.23
CA HIS A 137 12.76 8.95 15.57
C HIS A 137 13.08 10.29 16.20
N ASN A 138 13.65 11.23 15.42
CA ASN A 138 14.14 12.51 15.92
C ASN A 138 13.07 13.62 15.94
N TYR A 139 11.88 13.38 15.35
CA TYR A 139 10.81 14.37 15.38
C TYR A 139 10.30 14.55 16.82
N THR A 140 10.51 15.73 17.38
CA THR A 140 10.29 16.00 18.82
C THR A 140 8.83 16.27 19.17
N ASP A 141 8.07 16.83 18.23
CA ASP A 141 6.66 17.21 18.45
C ASP A 141 5.70 16.09 18.01
N LYS A 142 5.80 14.95 18.71
CA LYS A 142 5.02 13.74 18.38
C LYS A 142 3.50 13.95 18.54
N GLU A 143 3.07 14.87 19.38
CA GLU A 143 1.65 15.18 19.59
C GLU A 143 1.02 15.80 18.33
N ASN A 144 1.82 16.50 17.52
CA ASN A 144 1.40 17.15 16.27
C ASN A 144 1.84 16.39 15.01
N LEU A 145 2.31 15.14 15.15
CA LEU A 145 2.65 14.24 14.02
C LEU A 145 1.51 13.25 13.80
N TYR A 146 0.93 13.28 12.60
CA TYR A 146 -0.18 12.43 12.20
C TYR A 146 0.19 11.59 10.97
N ILE A 147 -0.35 10.38 10.91
CA ILE A 147 -0.37 9.56 9.69
C ILE A 147 -1.82 9.45 9.22
N ILE A 148 -2.08 9.77 7.94
CA ILE A 148 -3.40 9.67 7.33
C ILE A 148 -3.26 8.91 6.01
N THR A 149 -3.76 7.68 5.95
CA THR A 149 -3.49 6.75 4.86
C THR A 149 -4.75 6.02 4.37
N THR A 150 -4.70 5.45 3.17
CA THR A 150 -5.68 4.48 2.68
C THR A 150 -5.33 3.03 3.06
N LYS A 151 -4.09 2.78 3.52
CA LYS A 151 -3.65 1.46 3.99
C LYS A 151 -4.30 1.12 5.32
N LYS A 152 -4.83 -0.10 5.48
CA LYS A 152 -5.42 -0.56 6.76
C LYS A 152 -4.41 -0.45 7.90
N LEU A 153 -4.85 0.05 9.07
CA LEU A 153 -4.02 0.27 10.26
C LEU A 153 -3.24 -0.98 10.66
N LEU A 154 -3.82 -2.17 10.54
CA LEU A 154 -3.14 -3.43 10.80
C LEU A 154 -1.78 -3.53 10.09
N PHE A 155 -1.72 -3.17 8.81
CA PHE A 155 -0.48 -3.23 8.02
C PHE A 155 0.47 -2.06 8.33
N VAL A 156 -0.07 -0.89 8.62
CA VAL A 156 0.71 0.26 9.08
C VAL A 156 1.48 -0.10 10.36
N HIS A 157 0.77 -0.62 11.37
CA HIS A 157 1.38 -1.01 12.65
C HIS A 157 2.44 -2.11 12.48
N LYS A 158 2.20 -3.12 11.64
CA LYS A 158 3.20 -4.16 11.36
C LYS A 158 4.48 -3.60 10.75
N ILE A 159 4.37 -2.65 9.80
CA ILE A 159 5.54 -2.03 9.16
C ILE A 159 6.28 -1.11 10.13
N LEU A 160 5.57 -0.31 10.92
CA LEU A 160 6.18 0.54 11.94
C LEU A 160 6.92 -0.29 12.98
N ALA A 161 6.30 -1.35 13.49
CA ALA A 161 6.90 -2.26 14.47
C ALA A 161 8.16 -2.96 13.91
N ALA A 162 8.11 -3.46 12.67
CA ALA A 162 9.26 -4.08 12.01
C ALA A 162 10.47 -3.13 11.83
N ASN A 163 10.22 -1.81 11.87
CA ASN A 163 11.24 -0.78 11.77
C ASN A 163 11.58 -0.12 13.12
N ASP A 164 11.03 -0.63 14.24
CA ASP A 164 11.21 -0.06 15.58
C ASP A 164 10.77 1.42 15.66
N ILE A 165 9.65 1.76 15.00
CA ILE A 165 9.07 3.11 15.01
C ILE A 165 7.85 3.11 15.91
N HIS A 166 7.88 3.97 16.94
CA HIS A 166 6.80 4.17 17.89
C HIS A 166 6.20 5.56 17.71
N LEU A 167 4.95 5.61 17.28
CA LEU A 167 4.17 6.84 17.15
C LEU A 167 2.97 6.79 18.09
N ILE A 168 2.34 7.94 18.29
CA ILE A 168 1.14 8.03 19.12
C ILE A 168 -0.03 7.40 18.34
N GLU A 169 -0.57 6.31 18.86
CA GLU A 169 -1.57 5.49 18.16
C GLU A 169 -2.82 6.29 17.74
N LYS A 170 -3.31 7.16 18.63
CA LYS A 170 -4.46 8.04 18.33
C LYS A 170 -4.23 9.04 17.18
N ASN A 171 -2.98 9.19 16.72
CA ASN A 171 -2.60 10.08 15.63
C ASN A 171 -2.42 9.31 14.29
N ILE A 172 -2.78 8.03 14.24
CA ILE A 172 -2.69 7.20 13.03
C ILE A 172 -4.09 6.85 12.56
N PHE A 173 -4.44 7.29 11.34
CA PHE A 173 -5.78 7.15 10.77
C PHE A 173 -5.73 6.46 9.42
N ASP A 174 -6.70 5.56 9.20
CA ASP A 174 -6.99 5.07 7.86
C ASP A 174 -8.38 5.51 7.38
N THR A 175 -8.61 5.35 6.08
CA THR A 175 -9.90 5.68 5.46
C THR A 175 -10.89 4.51 5.47
N ALA A 176 -10.61 3.40 6.16
CA ALA A 176 -11.44 2.18 6.17
C ALA A 176 -12.85 2.43 6.74
N GLY A 177 -13.01 3.45 7.60
CA GLY A 177 -14.32 3.88 8.13
C GLY A 177 -15.18 4.69 7.16
N GLY A 178 -14.78 4.81 5.88
CA GLY A 178 -15.52 5.54 4.85
C GLY A 178 -15.28 7.06 4.84
N LYS A 179 -14.42 7.59 5.73
CA LYS A 179 -14.01 9.01 5.71
C LYS A 179 -12.89 9.21 4.70
N SER A 180 -12.98 10.27 3.93
CA SER A 180 -11.84 10.73 3.11
C SER A 180 -10.72 11.30 3.97
N LYS A 181 -9.49 11.34 3.45
CA LYS A 181 -8.35 12.01 4.12
C LYS A 181 -8.68 13.45 4.50
N ARG A 182 -9.42 14.17 3.63
CA ARG A 182 -9.85 15.54 3.88
C ARG A 182 -10.75 15.64 5.11
N GLN A 183 -11.76 14.77 5.22
CA GLN A 183 -12.66 14.76 6.37
C GLN A 183 -11.93 14.46 7.68
N ILE A 184 -10.91 13.56 7.66
CA ILE A 184 -10.07 13.27 8.83
C ILE A 184 -9.26 14.50 9.25
N ILE A 185 -8.76 15.31 8.29
CA ILE A 185 -7.97 16.52 8.58
C ILE A 185 -8.84 17.64 9.13
N GLU A 186 -10.11 17.72 8.74
CA GLU A 186 -11.05 18.76 9.15
C GLU A 186 -11.66 18.52 10.55
N GLU A 187 -11.48 17.33 11.15
CA GLU A 187 -11.90 16.93 12.52
C GLU A 187 -10.82 17.22 13.55
#